data_5702ac0f89d5474e3f4fa0dcb4c064aa
#
_entry.id   5702ac0f89d5474e3f4fa0dcb4c064aa
#
_cell.length_a   1.000
_cell.length_b   1.000
_cell.length_c   1.000
_cell.angle_alpha   90.00
_cell.angle_beta   90.00
_cell.angle_gamma   90.00
#
_symmetry.space_group_name_H-M   'P 1'
#
loop_
_entity.id
_entity.type
_entity.pdbx_description
1 polymer ?
#
loop_
_entity_poly.entity_id
_entity_poly.type
_entity_poly.pdbx_seq_one_letter_code
_entity_poly.pdbx_strand_id
1 'polypeptide(L)'
;MAIKVRDYEVRMARSKEERRQVRALRYEVFVEEEGATPTEEQKALREEWDDHDRYADYLVVLHAGRVVGTYRIITRTAAEKMGSFYTESEFNLAKIKRARGNIAEMSRACVAPEYRENALVMRMLWAGLGEYIVKHKISLLFGVASWAGKNPVASAQAISYLYYNHLAPLNMRPTVLTENFAEGVNPKLSQMNILPKVFVDRDMAVREMTPLIKGYLRLGARFGRGVFVDAPFNSYDVFVLIKTKDIEPSYQKHFLGKENALEGIVDDDTGGAMKTLGKIALFPITGPLKMMGAFVEFLLREDAADAEYIEDASVNEEER
;
A
#
# COMPACT_ATOMS: atom_id res chain seq x y z
N MET A 1 -11.31 0.81 -16.67
CA MET A 1 -10.48 0.07 -17.60
C MET A 1 -10.25 -1.31 -17.03
N ALA A 2 -9.90 -2.33 -17.81
CA ALA A 2 -9.66 -3.68 -17.32
C ALA A 2 -8.39 -4.21 -17.98
N ILE A 3 -7.45 -4.74 -17.19
CA ILE A 3 -6.26 -5.40 -17.70
C ILE A 3 -6.51 -6.90 -17.65
N LYS A 4 -6.27 -7.59 -18.76
CA LYS A 4 -6.46 -9.05 -18.87
C LYS A 4 -5.14 -9.75 -19.15
N VAL A 5 -4.90 -10.85 -18.44
CA VAL A 5 -3.76 -11.73 -18.61
C VAL A 5 -4.24 -13.16 -18.55
N ARG A 6 -4.26 -13.84 -19.69
CA ARG A 6 -4.89 -15.16 -19.82
C ARG A 6 -6.35 -15.09 -19.35
N ASP A 7 -6.77 -15.92 -18.42
CA ASP A 7 -8.08 -15.99 -17.77
C ASP A 7 -8.23 -15.11 -16.51
N TYR A 8 -7.21 -14.27 -16.21
CA TYR A 8 -7.29 -13.28 -15.14
C TYR A 8 -7.70 -11.91 -15.69
N GLU A 9 -8.50 -11.18 -14.90
CA GLU A 9 -8.89 -9.79 -15.17
C GLU A 9 -8.73 -8.94 -13.91
N VAL A 10 -7.97 -7.82 -13.98
CA VAL A 10 -7.98 -6.81 -12.92
C VAL A 10 -8.76 -5.59 -13.32
N ARG A 11 -9.63 -5.12 -12.46
CA ARG A 11 -10.47 -3.93 -12.64
C ARG A 11 -11.17 -3.52 -11.36
N MET A 12 -11.89 -2.41 -11.40
CA MET A 12 -12.78 -2.03 -10.30
C MET A 12 -14.01 -2.96 -10.26
N ALA A 13 -14.45 -3.30 -9.04
CA ALA A 13 -15.67 -4.08 -8.83
C ALA A 13 -16.90 -3.36 -9.41
N ARG A 14 -17.79 -4.10 -10.06
CA ARG A 14 -18.93 -3.56 -10.82
C ARG A 14 -20.28 -3.94 -10.24
N SER A 15 -20.36 -5.02 -9.47
CA SER A 15 -21.62 -5.58 -9.00
C SER A 15 -21.67 -5.74 -7.48
N LYS A 16 -22.87 -5.88 -6.94
CA LYS A 16 -23.08 -6.24 -5.53
C LYS A 16 -22.49 -7.62 -5.22
N GLU A 17 -22.57 -8.55 -6.16
CA GLU A 17 -22.02 -9.90 -6.00
C GLU A 17 -20.50 -9.87 -5.89
N GLU A 18 -19.80 -9.10 -6.74
CA GLU A 18 -18.35 -8.93 -6.63
C GLU A 18 -17.95 -8.29 -5.29
N ARG A 19 -18.71 -7.30 -4.80
CA ARG A 19 -18.46 -6.72 -3.48
C ARG A 19 -18.68 -7.74 -2.36
N ARG A 20 -19.68 -8.64 -2.51
CA ARG A 20 -19.89 -9.75 -1.57
C ARG A 20 -18.70 -10.72 -1.60
N GLN A 21 -18.23 -11.09 -2.79
CA GLN A 21 -17.03 -11.94 -2.91
C GLN A 21 -15.78 -11.29 -2.32
N VAL A 22 -15.61 -9.96 -2.46
CA VAL A 22 -14.54 -9.22 -1.78
C VAL A 22 -14.62 -9.40 -0.27
N ARG A 23 -15.80 -9.21 0.33
CA ARG A 23 -15.98 -9.36 1.78
C ARG A 23 -15.78 -10.79 2.26
N ALA A 24 -16.20 -11.77 1.47
CA ALA A 24 -15.97 -13.19 1.75
C ALA A 24 -14.47 -13.54 1.70
N LEU A 25 -13.73 -13.05 0.68
CA LEU A 25 -12.28 -13.24 0.60
C LEU A 25 -11.56 -12.58 1.78
N ARG A 26 -11.97 -11.39 2.18
CA ARG A 26 -11.42 -10.69 3.35
C ARG A 26 -11.69 -11.47 4.65
N TYR A 27 -12.85 -12.07 4.79
CA TYR A 27 -13.16 -12.91 5.93
C TYR A 27 -12.26 -14.15 5.98
N GLU A 28 -12.10 -14.85 4.85
CA GLU A 28 -11.21 -15.99 4.73
C GLU A 28 -9.77 -15.64 5.16
N VAL A 29 -9.24 -14.51 4.65
CA VAL A 29 -7.85 -14.12 4.91
C VAL A 29 -7.68 -13.50 6.30
N PHE A 30 -8.45 -12.47 6.64
CA PHE A 30 -8.20 -11.72 7.88
C PHE A 30 -8.74 -12.42 9.12
N VAL A 31 -9.91 -13.09 9.01
CA VAL A 31 -10.54 -13.73 10.18
C VAL A 31 -10.05 -15.16 10.33
N GLU A 32 -10.16 -15.98 9.28
CA GLU A 32 -9.90 -17.42 9.42
C GLU A 32 -8.41 -17.76 9.41
N GLU A 33 -7.62 -17.04 8.60
CA GLU A 33 -6.17 -17.27 8.52
C GLU A 33 -5.39 -16.42 9.53
N GLU A 34 -5.65 -15.10 9.59
CA GLU A 34 -4.85 -14.16 10.38
C GLU A 34 -5.38 -13.94 11.80
N GLY A 35 -6.59 -14.42 12.09
CA GLY A 35 -7.17 -14.45 13.44
C GLY A 35 -7.75 -13.11 13.91
N ALA A 36 -8.21 -12.26 12.97
CA ALA A 36 -9.02 -11.09 13.31
C ALA A 36 -10.33 -11.50 14.00
N THR A 37 -10.80 -10.64 14.90
CA THR A 37 -12.04 -10.89 15.67
C THR A 37 -13.25 -10.36 14.90
N PRO A 38 -14.12 -11.22 14.34
CA PRO A 38 -15.31 -10.78 13.63
C PRO A 38 -16.44 -10.41 14.61
N THR A 39 -17.34 -9.53 14.15
CA THR A 39 -18.64 -9.36 14.82
C THR A 39 -19.52 -10.60 14.63
N GLU A 40 -20.56 -10.78 15.42
CA GLU A 40 -21.50 -11.91 15.26
C GLU A 40 -22.17 -11.90 13.88
N GLU A 41 -22.46 -10.72 13.32
CA GLU A 41 -23.04 -10.61 11.98
C GLU A 41 -22.03 -11.02 10.90
N GLN A 42 -20.77 -10.54 10.98
CA GLN A 42 -19.69 -10.94 10.07
C GLN A 42 -19.45 -12.45 10.11
N LYS A 43 -19.48 -13.03 11.30
CA LYS A 43 -19.34 -14.47 11.51
C LYS A 43 -20.50 -15.27 10.89
N ALA A 44 -21.73 -14.80 11.08
CA ALA A 44 -22.91 -15.46 10.52
C ALA A 44 -22.92 -15.43 8.98
N LEU A 45 -22.49 -14.32 8.38
CA LEU A 45 -22.43 -14.15 6.92
C LEU A 45 -21.14 -14.66 6.31
N ARG A 46 -20.08 -14.91 7.12
CA ARG A 46 -18.70 -15.16 6.67
C ARG A 46 -18.22 -14.07 5.72
N GLU A 47 -18.46 -12.81 6.07
CA GLU A 47 -18.06 -11.64 5.33
C GLU A 47 -17.37 -10.63 6.29
N GLU A 48 -16.23 -10.03 5.89
CA GLU A 48 -15.56 -8.95 6.65
C GLU A 48 -15.84 -7.62 5.97
N TRP A 49 -16.29 -6.63 6.74
CA TRP A 49 -16.55 -5.25 6.30
C TRP A 49 -16.46 -4.28 7.48
N ASP A 50 -16.32 -3.01 7.14
CA ASP A 50 -16.48 -1.86 8.04
C ASP A 50 -17.28 -0.73 7.36
N ASP A 51 -17.58 0.33 8.09
CA ASP A 51 -18.41 1.44 7.58
C ASP A 51 -17.79 2.16 6.38
N HIS A 52 -16.46 2.15 6.23
CA HIS A 52 -15.79 2.76 5.08
C HIS A 52 -16.10 2.04 3.77
N ASP A 53 -16.49 0.77 3.82
CA ASP A 53 -16.87 -0.01 2.65
C ASP A 53 -18.07 0.56 1.89
N ARG A 54 -18.85 1.41 2.55
CA ARG A 54 -20.00 2.07 1.94
C ARG A 54 -19.62 3.04 0.83
N TYR A 55 -18.47 3.69 0.96
CA TYR A 55 -18.01 4.73 0.04
C TYR A 55 -16.70 4.37 -0.69
N ALA A 56 -16.11 3.24 -0.35
CA ALA A 56 -14.84 2.80 -0.93
C ALA A 56 -15.01 2.23 -2.34
N ASP A 57 -13.96 2.39 -3.12
CA ASP A 57 -13.74 1.66 -4.35
C ASP A 57 -13.01 0.35 -4.07
N TYR A 58 -13.31 -0.69 -4.86
CA TYR A 58 -12.63 -1.99 -4.76
C TYR A 58 -11.94 -2.31 -6.07
N LEU A 59 -10.62 -2.43 -6.03
CA LEU A 59 -9.86 -3.07 -7.08
C LEU A 59 -9.93 -4.58 -6.86
N VAL A 60 -10.28 -5.34 -7.90
CA VAL A 60 -10.42 -6.80 -7.83
C VAL A 60 -9.65 -7.47 -8.94
N VAL A 61 -9.03 -8.59 -8.62
CA VAL A 61 -8.54 -9.55 -9.59
C VAL A 61 -9.51 -10.71 -9.64
N LEU A 62 -10.02 -10.99 -10.84
CA LEU A 62 -10.90 -12.13 -11.10
C LEU A 62 -10.13 -13.21 -11.84
N HIS A 63 -10.41 -14.45 -11.49
CA HIS A 63 -10.02 -15.65 -12.22
C HIS A 63 -11.24 -16.54 -12.37
N ALA A 64 -11.61 -16.87 -13.59
CA ALA A 64 -12.83 -17.64 -13.91
C ALA A 64 -14.11 -17.07 -13.21
N GLY A 65 -14.24 -15.75 -13.12
CA GLY A 65 -15.39 -15.07 -12.49
C GLY A 65 -15.36 -14.99 -10.95
N ARG A 66 -14.39 -15.60 -10.29
CA ARG A 66 -14.18 -15.52 -8.83
C ARG A 66 -13.19 -14.38 -8.50
N VAL A 67 -13.48 -13.60 -7.45
CA VAL A 67 -12.53 -12.64 -6.89
C VAL A 67 -11.45 -13.41 -6.12
N VAL A 68 -10.18 -13.28 -6.59
CA VAL A 68 -9.02 -13.97 -6.02
C VAL A 68 -7.98 -13.02 -5.42
N GLY A 69 -8.20 -11.74 -5.59
CA GLY A 69 -7.39 -10.68 -4.97
C GLY A 69 -8.16 -9.37 -4.94
N THR A 70 -7.91 -8.55 -3.93
CA THR A 70 -8.59 -7.27 -3.77
C THR A 70 -7.71 -6.23 -3.09
N TYR A 71 -8.06 -4.96 -3.34
CA TYR A 71 -7.53 -3.79 -2.66
C TYR A 71 -8.65 -2.78 -2.47
N ARG A 72 -8.83 -2.25 -1.26
CA ARG A 72 -9.78 -1.17 -0.98
C ARG A 72 -9.10 0.18 -1.17
N ILE A 73 -9.78 1.10 -1.84
CA ILE A 73 -9.31 2.46 -2.10
C ILE A 73 -10.32 3.45 -1.53
N ILE A 74 -9.88 4.33 -0.64
CA ILE A 74 -10.68 5.40 -0.06
C ILE A 74 -10.10 6.72 -0.51
N THR A 75 -10.78 7.40 -1.44
CA THR A 75 -10.37 8.74 -1.90
C THR A 75 -10.73 9.81 -0.85
N ARG A 76 -10.14 11.01 -0.98
CA ARG A 76 -10.53 12.17 -0.16
C ARG A 76 -12.05 12.38 -0.14
N THR A 77 -12.68 12.35 -1.32
CA THR A 77 -14.15 12.55 -1.43
C THR A 77 -14.93 11.43 -0.72
N ALA A 78 -14.44 10.19 -0.76
CA ALA A 78 -15.06 9.08 -0.02
C ALA A 78 -14.91 9.28 1.50
N ALA A 79 -13.72 9.67 1.96
CA ALA A 79 -13.45 9.95 3.37
C ALA A 79 -14.27 11.17 3.88
N GLU A 80 -14.45 12.21 3.07
CA GLU A 80 -15.31 13.35 3.42
C GLU A 80 -16.78 12.94 3.61
N LYS A 81 -17.29 12.02 2.78
CA LYS A 81 -18.65 11.47 2.93
C LYS A 81 -18.78 10.56 4.16
N MET A 82 -17.72 9.86 4.51
CA MET A 82 -17.66 8.99 5.69
C MET A 82 -17.40 9.77 6.99
N GLY A 83 -16.72 10.92 6.89
CA GLY A 83 -16.26 11.75 8.01
C GLY A 83 -14.77 11.53 8.34
N SER A 84 -14.17 10.40 7.92
CA SER A 84 -12.77 10.07 8.18
C SER A 84 -12.20 9.11 7.14
N PHE A 85 -10.87 9.02 7.07
CA PHE A 85 -10.16 7.87 6.54
C PHE A 85 -10.14 6.75 7.59
N TYR A 86 -10.00 5.50 7.15
CA TYR A 86 -9.87 4.35 8.05
C TYR A 86 -8.64 4.50 8.98
N THR A 87 -7.49 4.86 8.41
CA THR A 87 -6.23 5.02 9.14
C THR A 87 -6.28 6.15 10.20
N GLU A 88 -7.29 7.02 10.21
CA GLU A 88 -7.45 8.05 11.25
C GLU A 88 -7.80 7.45 12.63
N SER A 89 -8.22 6.19 12.68
CA SER A 89 -8.39 5.46 13.94
C SER A 89 -7.05 5.09 14.60
N GLU A 90 -5.97 5.03 13.83
CA GLU A 90 -4.66 4.54 14.26
C GLU A 90 -3.60 5.64 14.28
N PHE A 91 -3.66 6.58 13.35
CA PHE A 91 -2.64 7.61 13.14
C PHE A 91 -3.25 9.00 12.96
N ASN A 92 -2.59 10.00 13.53
CA ASN A 92 -2.97 11.40 13.31
C ASN A 92 -2.66 11.84 11.88
N LEU A 93 -3.68 11.93 11.04
CA LEU A 93 -3.56 12.29 9.62
C LEU A 93 -3.69 13.80 9.33
N ALA A 94 -3.66 14.68 10.33
CA ALA A 94 -3.85 16.12 10.12
C ALA A 94 -2.87 16.70 9.08
N LYS A 95 -1.62 16.21 9.02
CA LYS A 95 -0.63 16.64 8.02
C LYS A 95 -0.93 16.09 6.63
N ILE A 96 -1.39 14.85 6.53
CA ILE A 96 -1.75 14.19 5.27
C ILE A 96 -2.99 14.85 4.66
N LYS A 97 -4.00 15.13 5.47
CA LYS A 97 -5.24 15.81 5.04
C LYS A 97 -5.01 17.21 4.49
N ARG A 98 -3.92 17.89 4.88
CA ARG A 98 -3.50 19.19 4.33
C ARG A 98 -2.74 19.07 3.02
N ALA A 99 -2.30 17.88 2.61
CA ALA A 99 -1.62 17.70 1.34
C ALA A 99 -2.52 18.17 0.19
N ARG A 100 -1.91 18.91 -0.75
CA ARG A 100 -2.61 19.37 -1.95
C ARG A 100 -2.74 18.20 -2.95
N GLY A 101 -3.66 18.34 -3.89
CA GLY A 101 -3.94 17.32 -4.88
C GLY A 101 -4.82 16.17 -4.36
N ASN A 102 -5.01 15.16 -5.18
CA ASN A 102 -5.82 14.02 -4.86
C ASN A 102 -5.03 13.02 -4.03
N ILE A 103 -5.56 12.67 -2.87
CA ILE A 103 -4.98 11.66 -1.99
C ILE A 103 -5.91 10.45 -1.92
N ALA A 104 -5.34 9.27 -1.74
CA ALA A 104 -6.09 8.05 -1.56
C ALA A 104 -5.45 7.16 -0.51
N GLU A 105 -6.29 6.62 0.35
CA GLU A 105 -5.93 5.57 1.29
C GLU A 105 -6.07 4.21 0.63
N MET A 106 -5.07 3.36 0.84
CA MET A 106 -5.02 1.97 0.41
C MET A 106 -5.13 1.07 1.62
N SER A 107 -6.11 0.18 1.63
CA SER A 107 -6.35 -0.70 2.77
C SER A 107 -6.95 -2.04 2.32
N ARG A 108 -7.01 -3.00 3.24
CA ARG A 108 -7.63 -4.32 3.04
C ARG A 108 -7.10 -5.05 1.79
N ALA A 109 -5.78 -4.97 1.55
CA ALA A 109 -5.14 -5.77 0.50
C ALA A 109 -5.11 -7.23 0.90
N CYS A 110 -5.66 -8.10 0.09
CA CYS A 110 -5.49 -9.54 0.29
C CYS A 110 -5.57 -10.33 -1.02
N VAL A 111 -4.97 -11.51 -1.00
CA VAL A 111 -4.94 -12.47 -2.10
C VAL A 111 -5.35 -13.82 -1.52
N ALA A 112 -6.22 -14.54 -2.20
CA ALA A 112 -6.65 -15.87 -1.81
C ALA A 112 -5.42 -16.80 -1.65
N PRO A 113 -5.36 -17.62 -0.58
CA PRO A 113 -4.18 -18.41 -0.23
C PRO A 113 -3.60 -19.21 -1.39
N GLU A 114 -4.45 -19.88 -2.15
CA GLU A 114 -4.07 -20.73 -3.27
C GLU A 114 -3.50 -19.95 -4.50
N TYR A 115 -3.57 -18.61 -4.49
CA TYR A 115 -3.06 -17.75 -5.56
C TYR A 115 -1.78 -17.00 -5.19
N ARG A 116 -1.17 -17.26 -4.04
CA ARG A 116 0.00 -16.52 -3.55
C ARG A 116 1.33 -17.01 -4.11
N GLU A 117 1.41 -18.30 -4.51
CA GLU A 117 2.67 -18.91 -4.93
C GLU A 117 3.33 -18.24 -6.14
N ASN A 118 2.56 -17.71 -7.08
CA ASN A 118 3.09 -17.17 -8.34
C ASN A 118 3.11 -15.64 -8.42
N ALA A 119 2.82 -14.93 -7.37
CA ALA A 119 2.77 -13.45 -7.29
C ALA A 119 1.97 -12.73 -8.41
N LEU A 120 1.34 -13.47 -9.36
CA LEU A 120 0.63 -12.88 -10.51
C LEU A 120 -0.51 -11.98 -10.05
N VAL A 121 -1.31 -12.44 -9.09
CA VAL A 121 -2.48 -11.68 -8.60
C VAL A 121 -2.03 -10.37 -7.94
N MET A 122 -0.96 -10.41 -7.14
CA MET A 122 -0.40 -9.21 -6.53
C MET A 122 0.11 -8.23 -7.59
N ARG A 123 0.80 -8.71 -8.63
CA ARG A 123 1.27 -7.86 -9.75
C ARG A 123 0.11 -7.22 -10.51
N MET A 124 -0.97 -7.98 -10.72
CA MET A 124 -2.17 -7.44 -11.36
C MET A 124 -2.85 -6.38 -10.50
N LEU A 125 -2.92 -6.57 -9.17
CA LEU A 125 -3.41 -5.54 -8.25
C LEU A 125 -2.59 -4.26 -8.38
N TRP A 126 -1.27 -4.36 -8.43
CA TRP A 126 -0.40 -3.19 -8.57
C TRP A 126 -0.56 -2.51 -9.93
N ALA A 127 -0.69 -3.27 -11.02
CA ALA A 127 -0.96 -2.70 -12.34
C ALA A 127 -2.32 -1.98 -12.39
N GLY A 128 -3.37 -2.58 -11.82
CA GLY A 128 -4.68 -1.95 -11.72
C GLY A 128 -4.68 -0.70 -10.83
N LEU A 129 -3.90 -0.72 -9.73
CA LEU A 129 -3.68 0.46 -8.88
C LEU A 129 -2.98 1.58 -9.66
N GLY A 130 -1.97 1.25 -10.47
CA GLY A 130 -1.29 2.21 -11.33
C GLY A 130 -2.27 2.91 -12.30
N GLU A 131 -3.15 2.16 -12.97
CA GLU A 131 -4.21 2.74 -13.81
C GLU A 131 -5.15 3.66 -13.00
N TYR A 132 -5.50 3.25 -11.78
CA TYR A 132 -6.34 4.05 -10.89
C TYR A 132 -5.66 5.38 -10.53
N ILE A 133 -4.37 5.34 -10.16
CA ILE A 133 -3.55 6.52 -9.84
C ILE A 133 -3.57 7.53 -11.00
N VAL A 134 -3.27 7.08 -12.20
CA VAL A 134 -3.25 7.94 -13.41
C VAL A 134 -4.62 8.53 -13.69
N LYS A 135 -5.65 7.67 -13.71
CA LYS A 135 -7.02 8.07 -14.01
C LYS A 135 -7.55 9.11 -13.03
N HIS A 136 -7.30 8.94 -11.75
CA HIS A 136 -7.79 9.80 -10.68
C HIS A 136 -6.80 10.89 -10.27
N LYS A 137 -5.63 10.97 -10.95
CA LYS A 137 -4.56 11.93 -10.67
C LYS A 137 -4.17 11.94 -9.19
N ILE A 138 -3.99 10.75 -8.63
CA ILE A 138 -3.61 10.61 -7.22
C ILE A 138 -2.14 11.04 -7.06
N SER A 139 -1.90 12.05 -6.23
CA SER A 139 -0.57 12.59 -5.93
C SER A 139 0.07 11.95 -4.70
N LEU A 140 -0.76 11.42 -3.80
CA LEU A 140 -0.30 10.78 -2.56
C LEU A 140 -1.14 9.54 -2.27
N LEU A 141 -0.46 8.41 -2.12
CA LEU A 141 -1.01 7.18 -1.57
C LEU A 141 -0.57 7.02 -0.13
N PHE A 142 -1.43 6.51 0.73
CA PHE A 142 -1.08 6.17 2.10
C PHE A 142 -1.98 5.05 2.63
N GLY A 143 -1.63 4.54 3.79
CA GLY A 143 -2.35 3.50 4.51
C GLY A 143 -1.49 2.91 5.61
N VAL A 144 -1.78 1.69 6.00
CA VAL A 144 -0.97 0.94 6.95
C VAL A 144 -0.42 -0.32 6.31
N ALA A 145 0.73 -0.74 6.80
CA ALA A 145 1.35 -2.02 6.47
C ALA A 145 1.56 -2.81 7.76
N SER A 146 1.12 -4.07 7.74
CA SER A 146 0.90 -4.88 8.92
C SER A 146 1.87 -6.07 8.99
N TRP A 147 2.17 -6.46 10.21
CA TRP A 147 2.68 -7.78 10.57
C TRP A 147 1.66 -8.51 11.43
N ALA A 148 1.58 -9.82 11.30
CA ALA A 148 0.73 -10.63 12.15
C ALA A 148 1.23 -10.68 13.60
N GLY A 149 0.30 -10.77 14.55
CA GLY A 149 0.56 -10.83 15.97
C GLY A 149 0.44 -9.47 16.68
N LYS A 150 0.68 -9.45 17.98
CA LYS A 150 0.46 -8.25 18.84
C LYS A 150 1.74 -7.71 19.48
N ASN A 151 2.90 -8.27 19.13
CA ASN A 151 4.17 -7.88 19.72
C ASN A 151 5.14 -7.32 18.66
N PRO A 152 5.26 -6.00 18.51
CA PRO A 152 6.19 -5.38 17.56
C PRO A 152 7.66 -5.72 17.77
N VAL A 153 8.04 -6.19 18.95
CA VAL A 153 9.43 -6.60 19.24
C VAL A 153 9.85 -7.80 18.37
N ALA A 154 8.88 -8.60 17.88
CA ALA A 154 9.15 -9.71 16.98
C ALA A 154 9.73 -9.26 15.62
N SER A 155 9.51 -7.98 15.23
CA SER A 155 10.09 -7.38 14.01
C SER A 155 10.95 -6.17 14.33
N ALA A 156 11.73 -6.27 15.42
CA ALA A 156 12.51 -5.16 15.96
C ALA A 156 13.54 -4.61 14.96
N GLN A 157 14.18 -5.49 14.18
CA GLN A 157 15.14 -5.10 13.15
C GLN A 157 14.45 -4.31 12.05
N ALA A 158 13.36 -4.84 11.48
CA ALA A 158 12.60 -4.18 10.41
C ALA A 158 12.07 -2.82 10.87
N ILE A 159 11.39 -2.77 12.02
CA ILE A 159 10.77 -1.53 12.53
C ILE A 159 11.84 -0.47 12.83
N SER A 160 12.94 -0.86 13.47
CA SER A 160 14.04 0.08 13.78
C SER A 160 14.74 0.55 12.50
N TYR A 161 14.92 -0.33 11.51
CA TYR A 161 15.46 0.04 10.19
C TYR A 161 14.58 1.08 9.48
N LEU A 162 13.26 0.88 9.45
CA LEU A 162 12.31 1.85 8.90
C LEU A 162 12.38 3.19 9.65
N TYR A 163 12.51 3.16 10.96
CA TYR A 163 12.65 4.36 11.79
C TYR A 163 13.89 5.18 11.43
N TYR A 164 15.07 4.54 11.33
CA TYR A 164 16.32 5.27 11.11
C TYR A 164 16.52 5.71 9.65
N ASN A 165 15.95 5.00 8.68
CA ASN A 165 16.28 5.20 7.27
C ASN A 165 15.11 5.68 6.41
N HIS A 166 13.85 5.45 6.83
CA HIS A 166 12.70 5.66 5.93
C HIS A 166 11.55 6.46 6.55
N LEU A 167 11.79 7.24 7.61
CA LEU A 167 10.74 8.13 8.14
C LEU A 167 10.37 9.20 7.12
N ALA A 168 9.07 9.51 7.07
CA ALA A 168 8.57 10.63 6.28
C ALA A 168 9.12 11.96 6.78
N PRO A 169 9.25 12.99 5.93
CA PRO A 169 9.57 14.35 6.35
C PRO A 169 8.61 14.86 7.44
N LEU A 170 9.08 15.69 8.35
CA LEU A 170 8.31 16.14 9.52
C LEU A 170 6.97 16.79 9.18
N ASN A 171 6.90 17.51 8.06
CA ASN A 171 5.68 18.17 7.58
C ASN A 171 4.63 17.20 7.02
N MET A 172 5.01 15.94 6.74
CA MET A 172 4.12 14.90 6.22
C MET A 172 4.08 13.64 7.08
N ARG A 173 4.76 13.63 8.23
CA ARG A 173 4.90 12.46 9.11
C ARG A 173 3.71 12.36 10.06
N PRO A 174 2.80 11.38 9.89
CA PRO A 174 1.81 11.04 10.90
C PRO A 174 2.46 10.43 12.14
N THR A 175 1.75 10.50 13.24
CA THR A 175 2.13 9.87 14.51
C THR A 175 1.02 8.94 14.96
N VAL A 176 1.41 7.82 15.56
CA VAL A 176 0.47 6.85 16.13
C VAL A 176 -0.38 7.49 17.23
N LEU A 177 -1.63 7.06 17.34
CA LEU A 177 -2.60 7.45 18.37
C LEU A 177 -2.66 6.34 19.42
N THR A 178 -1.77 6.42 20.42
CA THR A 178 -1.71 5.40 21.49
C THR A 178 -2.92 5.43 22.41
N GLU A 179 -3.66 6.53 22.43
CA GLU A 179 -4.94 6.68 23.11
C GLU A 179 -6.05 5.80 22.54
N ASN A 180 -5.88 5.32 21.30
CA ASN A 180 -6.82 4.43 20.62
C ASN A 180 -6.42 2.95 20.73
N PHE A 181 -5.41 2.63 21.51
CA PHE A 181 -5.08 1.23 21.77
C PHE A 181 -6.20 0.53 22.52
N ALA A 182 -6.41 -0.74 22.21
CA ALA A 182 -7.33 -1.57 22.98
C ALA A 182 -6.90 -1.64 24.47
N GLU A 183 -7.88 -1.85 25.36
CA GLU A 183 -7.62 -1.98 26.78
C GLU A 183 -6.56 -3.05 27.05
N GLY A 184 -5.60 -2.74 27.92
CA GLY A 184 -4.50 -3.63 28.29
C GLY A 184 -3.30 -3.62 27.37
N VAL A 185 -3.35 -2.95 26.21
CA VAL A 185 -2.20 -2.80 25.31
C VAL A 185 -1.23 -1.77 25.89
N ASN A 186 0.04 -2.17 26.07
CA ASN A 186 1.06 -1.29 26.60
C ASN A 186 1.46 -0.21 25.56
N PRO A 187 1.28 1.10 25.85
CA PRO A 187 1.65 2.18 24.94
C PRO A 187 3.12 2.21 24.53
N LYS A 188 4.02 1.61 25.33
CA LYS A 188 5.45 1.51 24.99
C LYS A 188 5.70 0.66 23.74
N LEU A 189 4.79 -0.22 23.37
CA LEU A 189 4.86 -1.00 22.13
C LEU A 189 4.73 -0.14 20.87
N SER A 190 4.32 1.13 21.00
CA SER A 190 4.28 2.06 19.88
C SER A 190 5.65 2.54 19.39
N GLN A 191 6.73 2.23 20.08
CA GLN A 191 8.07 2.72 19.75
C GLN A 191 8.62 2.00 18.51
N MET A 192 9.14 2.76 17.54
CA MET A 192 9.83 2.20 16.38
C MET A 192 11.34 2.02 16.57
N ASN A 193 11.98 2.85 17.40
CA ASN A 193 13.39 2.72 17.75
C ASN A 193 13.59 1.66 18.83
N ILE A 194 13.14 0.44 18.56
CA ILE A 194 13.20 -0.70 19.47
C ILE A 194 14.66 -1.06 19.74
N LEU A 195 15.50 -1.04 18.70
CA LEU A 195 16.93 -1.25 18.79
C LEU A 195 17.68 0.07 18.61
N PRO A 196 18.81 0.28 19.35
CA PRO A 196 19.76 1.35 19.01
C PRO A 196 20.28 1.19 17.58
N LYS A 197 20.54 2.30 16.87
CA LYS A 197 20.96 2.29 15.45
C LYS A 197 22.14 1.35 15.17
N VAL A 198 23.11 1.28 16.06
CA VAL A 198 24.32 0.45 15.93
C VAL A 198 24.06 -1.05 15.95
N PHE A 199 22.88 -1.49 16.40
CA PHE A 199 22.48 -2.91 16.44
C PHE A 199 21.44 -3.25 15.36
N VAL A 200 21.12 -2.31 14.49
CA VAL A 200 20.22 -2.57 13.35
C VAL A 200 21.03 -3.17 12.22
N ASP A 201 20.75 -4.43 11.93
CA ASP A 201 21.29 -5.16 10.81
C ASP A 201 20.31 -5.10 9.64
N ARG A 202 20.78 -4.65 8.46
CA ARG A 202 19.95 -4.47 7.28
C ARG A 202 19.39 -5.78 6.75
N ASP A 203 20.22 -6.83 6.68
CA ASP A 203 19.80 -8.10 6.08
C ASP A 203 18.78 -8.80 6.97
N MET A 204 18.95 -8.69 8.30
CA MET A 204 17.95 -9.15 9.26
C MET A 204 16.66 -8.33 9.13
N ALA A 205 16.77 -7.01 9.02
CA ALA A 205 15.62 -6.14 8.83
C ALA A 205 14.81 -6.50 7.57
N VAL A 206 15.49 -6.73 6.44
CA VAL A 206 14.85 -7.15 5.19
C VAL A 206 14.17 -8.51 5.33
N ARG A 207 14.77 -9.46 6.07
CA ARG A 207 14.13 -10.77 6.33
C ARG A 207 12.85 -10.65 7.14
N GLU A 208 12.82 -9.76 8.13
CA GLU A 208 11.64 -9.51 8.97
C GLU A 208 10.54 -8.71 8.26
N MET A 209 10.84 -8.01 7.15
CA MET A 209 9.83 -7.26 6.39
C MET A 209 8.91 -8.18 5.61
N THR A 210 7.62 -7.85 5.60
CA THR A 210 6.65 -8.53 4.75
C THR A 210 6.91 -8.23 3.27
N PRO A 211 6.48 -9.09 2.34
CA PRO A 211 6.61 -8.82 0.90
C PRO A 211 6.00 -7.47 0.49
N LEU A 212 4.90 -7.07 1.13
CA LEU A 212 4.22 -5.81 0.85
C LEU A 212 5.10 -4.61 1.24
N ILE A 213 5.73 -4.63 2.41
CA ILE A 213 6.63 -3.55 2.88
C ILE A 213 7.85 -3.44 1.96
N LYS A 214 8.46 -4.57 1.57
CA LYS A 214 9.56 -4.58 0.58
C LYS A 214 9.13 -3.93 -0.74
N GLY A 215 7.94 -4.26 -1.22
CA GLY A 215 7.37 -3.65 -2.42
C GLY A 215 7.17 -2.13 -2.27
N TYR A 216 6.67 -1.67 -1.14
CA TYR A 216 6.50 -0.23 -0.87
C TYR A 216 7.84 0.51 -0.82
N LEU A 217 8.87 -0.07 -0.21
CA LEU A 217 10.21 0.52 -0.20
C LEU A 217 10.77 0.74 -1.61
N ARG A 218 10.58 -0.24 -2.50
CA ARG A 218 10.97 -0.13 -3.93
C ARG A 218 10.25 1.03 -4.64
N LEU A 219 9.06 1.41 -4.19
CA LEU A 219 8.32 2.56 -4.71
C LEU A 219 8.70 3.89 -4.03
N GLY A 220 9.75 3.90 -3.20
CA GLY A 220 10.17 5.11 -2.48
C GLY A 220 9.27 5.44 -1.29
N ALA A 221 8.59 4.46 -0.70
CA ALA A 221 7.72 4.69 0.45
C ALA A 221 8.46 5.29 1.62
N ARG A 222 7.74 6.13 2.36
CA ARG A 222 8.16 6.69 3.66
C ARG A 222 7.15 6.31 4.73
N PHE A 223 7.59 6.31 5.97
CA PHE A 223 6.83 5.77 7.10
C PHE A 223 6.49 6.86 8.12
N GLY A 224 5.36 6.71 8.78
CA GLY A 224 4.96 7.51 9.93
C GLY A 224 5.83 7.22 11.15
N ARG A 225 5.54 7.89 12.25
CA ARG A 225 6.21 7.66 13.53
C ARG A 225 5.30 6.89 14.46
N GLY A 226 5.74 5.72 14.85
CA GLY A 226 5.07 4.84 15.79
C GLY A 226 4.47 3.61 15.13
N VAL A 227 4.22 2.61 15.96
CA VAL A 227 3.55 1.35 15.62
C VAL A 227 2.19 1.35 16.30
N PHE A 228 1.13 1.03 15.60
CA PHE A 228 -0.18 0.78 16.19
C PHE A 228 -0.34 -0.73 16.44
N VAL A 229 -0.82 -1.11 17.61
CA VAL A 229 -1.16 -2.51 17.91
C VAL A 229 -2.65 -2.68 17.72
N ASP A 230 -3.03 -3.28 16.59
CA ASP A 230 -4.41 -3.57 16.23
C ASP A 230 -4.83 -4.93 16.81
N ALA A 231 -5.28 -4.90 18.06
CA ALA A 231 -5.69 -6.10 18.77
C ALA A 231 -6.90 -6.82 18.12
N PRO A 232 -7.92 -6.12 17.59
CA PRO A 232 -9.00 -6.72 16.81
C PRO A 232 -8.53 -7.47 15.56
N PHE A 233 -7.55 -6.94 14.81
CA PHE A 233 -7.00 -7.59 13.63
C PHE A 233 -5.84 -8.53 13.91
N ASN A 234 -5.45 -8.70 15.18
CA ASN A 234 -4.31 -9.52 15.56
C ASN A 234 -3.05 -9.12 14.77
N SER A 235 -2.81 -7.81 14.64
CA SER A 235 -1.69 -7.23 13.90
C SER A 235 -1.02 -6.09 14.65
N TYR A 236 0.13 -5.66 14.16
CA TYR A 236 0.73 -4.37 14.48
C TYR A 236 1.15 -3.67 13.21
N ASP A 237 0.88 -2.38 13.14
CA ASP A 237 0.79 -1.62 11.92
C ASP A 237 1.73 -0.42 11.92
N VAL A 238 2.37 -0.15 10.79
CA VAL A 238 3.13 1.07 10.55
C VAL A 238 2.45 1.87 9.45
N PHE A 239 2.38 3.18 9.65
CA PHE A 239 1.88 4.06 8.61
C PHE A 239 2.85 4.12 7.44
N VAL A 240 2.35 4.01 6.22
CA VAL A 240 3.10 4.11 4.97
C VAL A 240 2.52 5.19 4.08
N LEU A 241 3.37 5.96 3.41
CA LEU A 241 2.99 6.90 2.36
C LEU A 241 3.92 6.81 1.16
N ILE A 242 3.35 7.06 -0.03
CA ILE A 242 4.07 7.11 -1.30
C ILE A 242 3.61 8.36 -2.04
N LYS A 243 4.52 9.28 -2.34
CA LYS A 243 4.27 10.35 -3.29
C LYS A 243 4.42 9.79 -4.69
N THR A 244 3.38 9.89 -5.51
CA THR A 244 3.40 9.27 -6.84
C THR A 244 4.46 9.88 -7.76
N LYS A 245 4.83 11.14 -7.55
CA LYS A 245 5.92 11.79 -8.29
C LYS A 245 7.31 11.27 -7.94
N ASP A 246 7.47 10.70 -6.74
CA ASP A 246 8.76 10.19 -6.25
C ASP A 246 8.98 8.73 -6.67
N ILE A 247 7.99 8.11 -7.32
CA ILE A 247 8.13 6.76 -7.91
C ILE A 247 9.09 6.87 -9.09
N GLU A 248 10.17 6.10 -9.07
CA GLU A 248 11.18 6.11 -10.13
C GLU A 248 10.61 5.81 -11.52
N PRO A 249 11.13 6.46 -12.59
CA PRO A 249 10.66 6.25 -13.96
C PRO A 249 10.66 4.79 -14.43
N SER A 250 11.65 4.01 -14.00
CA SER A 250 11.73 2.57 -14.25
C SER A 250 10.52 1.80 -13.70
N TYR A 251 10.10 2.13 -12.48
CA TYR A 251 8.89 1.57 -11.88
C TYR A 251 7.62 2.15 -12.49
N GLN A 252 7.61 3.45 -12.87
CA GLN A 252 6.49 4.03 -13.60
C GLN A 252 6.24 3.30 -14.91
N LYS A 253 7.29 3.04 -15.70
CA LYS A 253 7.20 2.24 -16.93
C LYS A 253 6.66 0.85 -16.66
N HIS A 254 7.09 0.27 -15.58
CA HIS A 254 6.74 -1.09 -15.17
C HIS A 254 5.27 -1.23 -14.72
N PHE A 255 4.79 -0.29 -13.86
CA PHE A 255 3.43 -0.32 -13.31
C PHE A 255 2.39 0.34 -14.21
N LEU A 256 2.80 1.30 -15.03
CA LEU A 256 1.90 2.15 -15.81
C LEU A 256 2.04 1.93 -17.32
N GLY A 257 2.96 1.07 -17.74
CA GLY A 257 3.21 0.75 -19.14
C GLY A 257 3.81 1.90 -19.95
N LYS A 258 4.15 3.03 -19.32
CA LYS A 258 4.74 4.23 -19.94
C LYS A 258 5.74 4.87 -19.00
N GLU A 259 6.90 5.27 -19.53
CA GLU A 259 7.78 6.23 -18.85
C GLU A 259 7.03 7.55 -18.69
N ASN A 260 7.24 8.20 -17.53
CA ASN A 260 6.63 9.50 -17.22
C ASN A 260 5.08 9.52 -17.19
N ALA A 261 4.43 8.40 -16.98
CA ALA A 261 2.97 8.32 -16.91
C ALA A 261 2.37 9.21 -15.79
N LEU A 262 3.19 9.58 -14.81
CA LEU A 262 2.83 10.44 -13.68
C LEU A 262 3.24 11.92 -13.89
N GLU A 263 3.85 12.26 -15.04
CA GLU A 263 4.13 13.67 -15.39
C GLU A 263 2.83 14.46 -15.46
N GLY A 264 2.79 15.59 -14.73
CA GLY A 264 1.61 16.45 -14.65
C GLY A 264 0.61 16.09 -13.56
N ILE A 265 0.86 15.08 -12.74
CA ILE A 265 0.19 14.94 -11.45
C ILE A 265 0.85 15.94 -10.50
N VAL A 266 0.24 17.11 -10.41
CA VAL A 266 0.78 18.26 -9.66
C VAL A 266 0.68 17.98 -8.17
N ASP A 267 1.83 17.86 -7.53
CA ASP A 267 2.01 18.09 -6.11
C ASP A 267 2.37 19.58 -5.95
N ASP A 268 1.42 20.39 -5.55
CA ASP A 268 1.54 21.85 -5.42
C ASP A 268 2.31 22.26 -4.15
N ASP A 269 3.26 21.43 -3.71
CA ASP A 269 4.08 21.67 -2.52
C ASP A 269 5.24 22.65 -2.78
N THR A 270 5.41 23.11 -4.04
CA THR A 270 6.37 24.15 -4.39
C THR A 270 5.64 25.38 -4.91
N GLY A 271 5.50 26.38 -4.05
CA GLY A 271 5.24 27.73 -4.52
C GLY A 271 6.38 28.19 -5.44
N GLY A 272 6.19 28.10 -6.74
CA GLY A 272 7.18 28.59 -7.70
C GLY A 272 6.94 28.13 -9.12
N ALA A 273 6.51 29.07 -9.96
CA ALA A 273 6.64 29.13 -11.40
C ALA A 273 5.96 28.04 -12.26
N MET A 274 4.85 28.45 -12.79
CA MET A 274 4.19 27.94 -13.99
C MET A 274 5.18 27.65 -15.11
N LYS A 275 5.35 26.37 -15.50
CA LYS A 275 5.92 25.98 -16.79
C LYS A 275 4.86 25.27 -17.62
N THR A 276 4.61 25.90 -18.72
CA THR A 276 3.84 25.66 -19.93
C THR A 276 3.43 24.22 -20.20
N LEU A 277 2.12 24.04 -20.36
CA LEU A 277 1.44 22.87 -20.91
C LEU A 277 1.98 22.42 -22.26
N GLY A 278 2.66 21.29 -22.30
CA GLY A 278 2.93 20.52 -23.53
C GLY A 278 1.72 19.62 -23.84
N LYS A 279 1.29 19.64 -25.08
CA LYS A 279 0.14 18.95 -25.61
C LYS A 279 0.20 17.43 -25.37
N ILE A 280 -0.79 16.90 -24.66
CA ILE A 280 -0.99 15.45 -24.52
C ILE A 280 -1.67 14.96 -25.81
N ALA A 281 -0.93 14.22 -26.62
CA ALA A 281 -1.51 13.46 -27.74
C ALA A 281 -2.13 12.16 -27.22
N LEU A 282 -3.43 12.01 -27.38
CA LEU A 282 -4.16 10.76 -27.18
C LEU A 282 -3.78 9.78 -28.30
N PHE A 283 -3.05 8.71 -27.96
CA PHE A 283 -2.84 7.58 -28.84
C PHE A 283 -3.52 6.33 -28.30
N PRO A 284 -4.10 5.49 -29.17
CA PRO A 284 -4.83 4.28 -28.76
C PRO A 284 -3.83 3.20 -28.26
N ILE A 285 -4.22 2.55 -27.17
CA ILE A 285 -3.45 1.47 -26.56
C ILE A 285 -3.65 0.21 -27.41
N THR A 286 -2.74 -0.01 -28.36
CA THR A 286 -2.53 -1.29 -29.01
C THR A 286 -1.03 -1.59 -28.98
N GLY A 287 -0.57 -2.22 -27.91
CA GLY A 287 0.81 -2.69 -27.79
C GLY A 287 0.84 -4.15 -27.33
N PRO A 288 1.71 -4.98 -27.90
CA PRO A 288 1.59 -6.43 -27.83
C PRO A 288 2.05 -7.02 -26.50
N LEU A 289 1.45 -8.16 -26.16
CA LEU A 289 1.71 -9.06 -25.03
C LEU A 289 3.21 -9.31 -24.65
N LYS A 290 4.17 -8.96 -25.50
CA LYS A 290 5.60 -9.13 -25.26
C LYS A 290 6.18 -8.26 -24.13
N MET A 291 5.58 -7.10 -23.82
CA MET A 291 6.07 -6.24 -22.73
C MET A 291 5.70 -6.77 -21.34
N MET A 292 4.66 -7.60 -21.22
CA MET A 292 4.29 -8.24 -19.96
C MET A 292 5.21 -9.41 -19.59
N GLY A 293 5.84 -10.08 -20.56
CA GLY A 293 6.83 -11.12 -20.32
C GLY A 293 8.08 -10.61 -19.61
N ALA A 294 8.58 -9.44 -20.00
CA ALA A 294 9.76 -8.83 -19.37
C ALA A 294 9.49 -8.37 -17.92
N PHE A 295 8.23 -7.99 -17.62
CA PHE A 295 7.81 -7.67 -16.24
C PHE A 295 7.77 -8.89 -15.33
N VAL A 296 7.33 -10.03 -15.87
CA VAL A 296 7.32 -11.31 -15.16
C VAL A 296 8.74 -11.79 -14.87
N GLU A 297 9.67 -11.68 -15.84
CA GLU A 297 11.08 -12.08 -15.66
C GLU A 297 11.84 -11.21 -14.65
N PHE A 298 11.57 -9.90 -14.59
CA PHE A 298 12.22 -9.00 -13.63
C PHE A 298 11.80 -9.28 -12.17
N LEU A 299 10.52 -9.59 -11.93
CA LEU A 299 10.05 -9.91 -10.58
C LEU A 299 10.37 -11.35 -10.15
N LEU A 300 10.72 -12.22 -11.10
CA LEU A 300 11.19 -13.59 -10.84
C LEU A 300 12.72 -13.70 -10.69
N ARG A 301 13.47 -12.65 -11.03
CA ARG A 301 14.88 -12.52 -10.64
C ARG A 301 14.98 -12.08 -9.18
N GLU A 302 14.43 -12.88 -8.31
CA GLU A 302 14.62 -12.76 -6.87
C GLU A 302 16.06 -13.16 -6.54
N ASP A 303 16.63 -12.46 -5.58
CA ASP A 303 17.79 -12.67 -4.73
C ASP A 303 19.10 -11.95 -5.07
N ALA A 304 19.42 -11.57 -6.30
CA ALA A 304 20.67 -10.87 -6.58
C ALA A 304 20.52 -9.33 -6.72
N ALA A 305 19.39 -8.86 -7.22
CA ALA A 305 19.17 -7.42 -7.45
C ALA A 305 18.64 -6.66 -6.20
N ASP A 306 18.06 -7.39 -5.24
CA ASP A 306 17.57 -6.80 -3.98
C ASP A 306 18.71 -6.28 -3.09
N ALA A 307 19.94 -6.81 -3.26
CA ALA A 307 21.13 -6.35 -2.55
C ALA A 307 21.66 -5.01 -3.09
N GLU A 308 21.65 -4.81 -4.40
CA GLU A 308 22.28 -3.68 -5.08
C GLU A 308 21.45 -2.37 -5.00
N TYR A 309 20.12 -2.47 -5.05
CA TYR A 309 19.24 -1.29 -5.09
C TYR A 309 19.16 -0.52 -3.77
N ILE A 310 19.33 -1.21 -2.64
CA ILE A 310 19.32 -0.55 -1.34
C ILE A 310 20.71 0.09 -1.03
N GLU A 311 21.77 -0.29 -1.73
CA GLU A 311 23.11 0.28 -1.59
C GLU A 311 23.19 1.73 -2.11
N ASP A 312 22.57 2.02 -3.25
CA ASP A 312 22.65 3.34 -3.91
C ASP A 312 21.89 4.45 -3.15
N ALA A 313 20.87 4.10 -2.36
CA ALA A 313 20.12 5.07 -1.57
C ALA A 313 20.89 5.59 -0.33
N SER A 314 21.91 4.85 0.14
CA SER A 314 22.69 5.21 1.34
C SER A 314 23.91 6.09 1.02
N VAL A 315 24.41 6.05 -0.22
CA VAL A 315 25.62 6.79 -0.64
C VAL A 315 25.31 8.27 -0.93
N ASN A 316 24.06 8.60 -1.27
CA ASN A 316 23.68 9.98 -1.62
C ASN A 316 23.32 10.89 -0.43
N GLU A 317 23.33 10.41 0.81
CA GLU A 317 23.04 11.22 2.01
C GLU A 317 24.29 11.67 2.79
N GLU A 318 25.49 11.18 2.46
CA GLU A 318 26.74 11.61 3.12
C GLU A 318 27.42 12.82 2.43
N GLU A 319 26.94 13.24 1.25
CA GLU A 319 27.48 14.42 0.54
C GLU A 319 26.58 15.66 0.55
N ARG A 320 25.60 15.75 1.48
CA ARG A 320 24.80 16.99 1.64
C ARG A 320 24.63 17.44 3.06
#